data_2b9c4e1011d893363f72de81b41234af
#
_entry.id   2b9c4e1011d893363f72de81b41234af
#
_cell.length_a   1.000
_cell.length_b   1.000
_cell.length_c   1.000
_cell.angle_alpha   90.00
_cell.angle_beta   90.00
_cell.angle_gamma   90.00
#
_symmetry.space_group_name_H-M   'P 1'
#
loop_
_entity.id
_entity.type
_entity.pdbx_description
1 polymer ?
#
loop_
_entity_poly.entity_id
_entity_poly.type
_entity_poly.pdbx_seq_one_letter_code
_entity_poly.pdbx_strand_id
1 'polypeptide(L)'
;MSTAKERYELAQQRYAAAFERHLANGVEFLSKDVYIEPEVIIAPGATILPGCILRGKTVVGAGCVIGPNTLLEDTVVEENTTVNASQCYQSHLGPNNKIGPFTHVRTGTVTGEGVHLGAYVETKNVEFAEGNTVSNLTYIGDATVGKYCNFGCGTVTCNYDGEGKFHTTIGDYVFIGCNTNLVAPVTVGDHAFTAAGSTIGADVPAGALGIERAKQANVPNWGEKKLEKYIAKKQKLEESKK
;
A
#
# COMPACT_ATOMS: atom_id res chain seq x y z
N MET A 1 7.30 37.79 19.55
CA MET A 1 7.27 36.52 18.77
C MET A 1 8.33 35.60 19.36
N SER A 2 8.00 34.32 19.63
CA SER A 2 8.98 33.35 20.14
C SER A 2 10.06 33.04 19.08
N THR A 3 11.31 32.90 19.53
CA THR A 3 12.44 32.53 18.66
C THR A 3 12.30 31.07 18.16
N ALA A 4 13.03 30.71 17.11
CA ALA A 4 13.07 29.33 16.63
C ALA A 4 13.57 28.34 17.71
N LYS A 5 14.52 28.79 18.54
CA LYS A 5 15.06 28.01 19.66
C LYS A 5 14.00 27.77 20.73
N GLU A 6 13.25 28.77 21.14
CA GLU A 6 12.18 28.63 22.13
C GLU A 6 11.07 27.67 21.62
N ARG A 7 10.70 27.76 20.34
CA ARG A 7 9.73 26.82 19.74
C ARG A 7 10.25 25.38 19.73
N TYR A 8 11.53 25.19 19.41
CA TYR A 8 12.16 23.87 19.44
C TYR A 8 12.19 23.30 20.87
N GLU A 9 12.63 24.08 21.86
CA GLU A 9 12.68 23.63 23.26
C GLU A 9 11.28 23.27 23.80
N LEU A 10 10.26 24.07 23.48
CA LEU A 10 8.89 23.78 23.86
C LEU A 10 8.38 22.50 23.19
N ALA A 11 8.65 22.32 21.91
CA ALA A 11 8.30 21.10 21.19
C ALA A 11 8.95 19.87 21.81
N GLN A 12 10.25 19.91 22.10
CA GLN A 12 10.97 18.81 22.75
C GLN A 12 10.36 18.44 24.10
N GLN A 13 9.96 19.42 24.93
CA GLN A 13 9.29 19.15 26.19
C GLN A 13 7.93 18.45 26.01
N ARG A 14 7.13 18.89 25.03
CA ARG A 14 5.83 18.27 24.71
C ARG A 14 5.97 16.83 24.23
N TYR A 15 6.94 16.55 23.35
CA TYR A 15 7.21 15.21 22.85
C TYR A 15 7.74 14.27 23.93
N ALA A 16 8.64 14.74 24.75
CA ALA A 16 9.13 13.99 25.91
C ALA A 16 7.97 13.63 26.86
N ALA A 17 7.09 14.56 27.17
CA ALA A 17 5.91 14.32 27.99
C ALA A 17 4.94 13.31 27.37
N ALA A 18 4.73 13.36 26.05
CA ALA A 18 3.90 12.39 25.34
C ALA A 18 4.53 10.98 25.40
N PHE A 19 5.83 10.86 25.15
CA PHE A 19 6.58 9.60 25.25
C PHE A 19 6.45 8.97 26.65
N GLU A 20 6.77 9.73 27.71
CA GLU A 20 6.72 9.25 29.10
C GLU A 20 5.29 8.86 29.52
N ARG A 21 4.28 9.59 29.05
CA ARG A 21 2.86 9.24 29.29
C ARG A 21 2.52 7.87 28.71
N HIS A 22 2.92 7.59 27.47
CA HIS A 22 2.64 6.30 26.84
C HIS A 22 3.45 5.17 27.43
N LEU A 23 4.71 5.41 27.77
CA LEU A 23 5.55 4.44 28.48
C LEU A 23 4.93 4.05 29.84
N ALA A 24 4.49 5.05 30.60
CA ALA A 24 3.81 4.82 31.89
C ALA A 24 2.46 4.08 31.73
N ASN A 25 1.81 4.22 30.58
CA ASN A 25 0.56 3.55 30.24
C ASN A 25 0.74 2.14 29.67
N GLY A 26 1.96 1.59 29.66
CA GLY A 26 2.21 0.22 29.22
C GLY A 26 2.40 0.03 27.70
N VAL A 27 2.79 1.09 26.99
CA VAL A 27 3.26 0.99 25.62
C VAL A 27 4.72 0.57 25.59
N GLU A 28 5.07 -0.39 24.76
CA GLU A 28 6.45 -0.85 24.61
C GLU A 28 7.21 -0.02 23.58
N PHE A 29 8.38 0.50 23.96
CA PHE A 29 9.28 1.23 23.07
C PHE A 29 10.65 0.53 23.01
N LEU A 30 11.13 0.21 21.81
CA LEU A 30 12.47 -0.37 21.65
C LEU A 30 13.56 0.71 21.61
N SER A 31 13.21 1.98 21.44
CA SER A 31 14.14 3.10 21.39
C SER A 31 13.41 4.41 21.72
N LYS A 32 14.17 5.42 22.15
CA LYS A 32 13.67 6.82 22.24
C LYS A 32 13.66 7.55 20.90
N ASP A 33 14.18 6.94 19.84
CA ASP A 33 14.15 7.50 18.47
C ASP A 33 12.76 7.35 17.85
N VAL A 34 11.81 8.06 18.43
CA VAL A 34 10.42 8.12 17.98
C VAL A 34 9.89 9.55 18.17
N TYR A 35 9.04 9.99 17.25
CA TYR A 35 8.36 11.28 17.32
C TYR A 35 6.87 11.05 17.54
N ILE A 36 6.33 11.53 18.66
CA ILE A 36 4.93 11.33 19.04
C ILE A 36 4.32 12.67 19.41
N GLU A 37 3.34 13.13 18.66
CA GLU A 37 2.60 14.34 19.00
C GLU A 37 1.71 14.13 20.23
N PRO A 38 1.43 15.18 21.02
CA PRO A 38 0.69 15.06 22.27
C PRO A 38 -0.74 14.52 22.12
N GLU A 39 -1.35 14.73 20.96
CA GLU A 39 -2.73 14.33 20.64
C GLU A 39 -2.86 12.85 20.27
N VAL A 40 -1.74 12.18 19.98
CA VAL A 40 -1.70 10.73 19.64
C VAL A 40 -2.14 9.89 20.84
N ILE A 41 -2.93 8.88 20.57
CA ILE A 41 -3.39 7.90 21.55
C ILE A 41 -2.81 6.53 21.19
N ILE A 42 -2.13 5.89 22.13
CA ILE A 42 -1.58 4.53 21.95
C ILE A 42 -2.09 3.67 23.11
N ALA A 43 -2.73 2.56 22.79
CA ALA A 43 -3.24 1.62 23.78
C ALA A 43 -2.09 0.85 24.47
N PRO A 44 -2.27 0.43 25.73
CA PRO A 44 -1.35 -0.47 26.41
C PRO A 44 -1.14 -1.77 25.62
N GLY A 45 0.09 -2.31 25.66
CA GLY A 45 0.47 -3.52 24.92
C GLY A 45 0.76 -3.32 23.44
N ALA A 46 0.70 -2.09 22.92
CA ALA A 46 1.24 -1.79 21.60
C ALA A 46 2.77 -1.63 21.67
N THR A 47 3.46 -1.99 20.59
CA THR A 47 4.92 -1.88 20.46
C THR A 47 5.28 -0.86 19.37
N ILE A 48 6.13 0.12 19.71
CA ILE A 48 6.61 1.14 18.78
C ILE A 48 8.11 0.95 18.54
N LEU A 49 8.46 0.72 17.27
CA LEU A 49 9.82 0.50 16.82
C LEU A 49 10.53 1.83 16.47
N PRO A 50 11.88 1.85 16.36
CA PRO A 50 12.64 3.06 16.06
C PRO A 50 12.25 3.74 14.74
N GLY A 51 12.44 5.06 14.69
CA GLY A 51 12.20 5.88 13.51
C GLY A 51 10.72 6.15 13.19
N CYS A 52 9.81 5.85 14.12
CA CYS A 52 8.40 6.11 13.92
C CYS A 52 8.05 7.59 14.14
N ILE A 53 7.14 8.09 13.32
CA ILE A 53 6.55 9.43 13.41
C ILE A 53 5.03 9.28 13.52
N LEU A 54 4.47 9.59 14.68
CA LEU A 54 3.04 9.51 14.97
C LEU A 54 2.50 10.92 15.19
N ARG A 55 1.55 11.36 14.35
CA ARG A 55 1.08 12.75 14.29
C ARG A 55 -0.44 12.87 14.29
N GLY A 56 -0.88 14.09 14.61
CA GLY A 56 -2.29 14.46 14.54
C GLY A 56 -3.17 13.62 15.47
N LYS A 57 -4.35 13.27 15.01
CA LYS A 57 -5.33 12.47 15.76
C LYS A 57 -5.13 10.96 15.58
N THR A 58 -3.88 10.52 15.45
CA THR A 58 -3.57 9.10 15.29
C THR A 58 -3.92 8.30 16.54
N VAL A 59 -4.56 7.16 16.32
CA VAL A 59 -4.93 6.20 17.36
C VAL A 59 -4.33 4.83 17.02
N VAL A 60 -3.62 4.22 17.97
CA VAL A 60 -3.02 2.88 17.81
C VAL A 60 -3.63 1.95 18.85
N GLY A 61 -4.24 0.87 18.40
CA GLY A 61 -4.89 -0.17 19.20
C GLY A 61 -3.91 -1.08 19.95
N ALA A 62 -4.44 -1.88 20.86
CA ALA A 62 -3.66 -2.85 21.64
C ALA A 62 -3.07 -3.95 20.74
N GLY A 63 -1.90 -4.47 21.12
CA GLY A 63 -1.22 -5.53 20.36
C GLY A 63 -0.67 -5.11 19.00
N CYS A 64 -0.79 -3.84 18.61
CA CYS A 64 -0.21 -3.33 17.37
C CYS A 64 1.31 -3.30 17.43
N VAL A 65 1.95 -3.51 16.29
CA VAL A 65 3.39 -3.31 16.10
C VAL A 65 3.61 -2.26 15.02
N ILE A 66 4.10 -1.08 15.41
CA ILE A 66 4.30 0.05 14.50
C ILE A 66 5.79 0.27 14.27
N GLY A 67 6.19 0.29 13.02
CA GLY A 67 7.58 0.52 12.62
C GLY A 67 8.32 -0.72 12.11
N PRO A 68 9.65 -0.58 11.91
CA PRO A 68 10.41 0.67 12.04
C PRO A 68 10.11 1.68 10.92
N ASN A 69 10.58 2.94 11.08
CA ASN A 69 10.49 3.98 10.04
C ASN A 69 9.08 4.16 9.44
N THR A 70 8.07 4.16 10.29
CA THR A 70 6.66 4.29 9.90
C THR A 70 6.13 5.68 10.24
N LEU A 71 5.39 6.28 9.31
CA LEU A 71 4.68 7.53 9.56
C LEU A 71 3.17 7.27 9.57
N LEU A 72 2.52 7.67 10.66
CA LEU A 72 1.07 7.69 10.79
C LEU A 72 0.61 9.11 11.08
N GLU A 73 -0.30 9.64 10.25
CA GLU A 73 -0.90 10.97 10.44
C GLU A 73 -2.42 10.86 10.32
N ASP A 74 -3.14 11.31 11.35
CA ASP A 74 -4.61 11.25 11.43
C ASP A 74 -5.17 9.87 11.08
N THR A 75 -4.49 8.81 11.51
CA THR A 75 -4.78 7.42 11.13
C THR A 75 -5.19 6.61 12.35
N VAL A 76 -6.28 5.85 12.21
CA VAL A 76 -6.70 4.86 13.19
C VAL A 76 -6.14 3.50 12.79
N VAL A 77 -5.47 2.83 13.72
CA VAL A 77 -4.96 1.46 13.57
C VAL A 77 -5.59 0.62 14.67
N GLU A 78 -6.48 -0.30 14.31
CA GLU A 78 -7.14 -1.18 15.25
C GLU A 78 -6.22 -2.30 15.74
N GLU A 79 -6.69 -3.07 16.72
CA GLU A 79 -5.89 -4.04 17.47
C GLU A 79 -5.17 -5.09 16.61
N ASN A 80 -4.03 -5.56 17.11
CA ASN A 80 -3.20 -6.62 16.53
C ASN A 80 -2.73 -6.34 15.09
N THR A 81 -2.78 -5.09 14.63
CA THR A 81 -2.35 -4.69 13.29
C THR A 81 -0.87 -4.35 13.29
N THR A 82 -0.16 -4.79 12.24
CA THR A 82 1.24 -4.43 12.01
C THR A 82 1.37 -3.42 10.89
N VAL A 83 2.14 -2.34 11.13
CA VAL A 83 2.46 -1.34 10.08
C VAL A 83 3.98 -1.19 10.02
N ASN A 84 4.59 -1.71 8.97
CA ASN A 84 6.03 -1.81 8.82
C ASN A 84 6.55 -0.85 7.73
N ALA A 85 7.50 0.03 8.05
CA ALA A 85 8.23 0.90 7.12
C ALA A 85 7.32 1.57 6.07
N SER A 86 6.17 2.07 6.48
CA SER A 86 5.09 2.54 5.62
C SER A 86 4.61 3.93 6.01
N GLN A 87 3.86 4.57 5.12
CA GLN A 87 3.25 5.87 5.37
C GLN A 87 1.74 5.76 5.25
N CYS A 88 1.00 6.19 6.30
CA CYS A 88 -0.45 6.16 6.35
C CYS A 88 -1.00 7.53 6.73
N TYR A 89 -1.95 8.02 5.95
CA TYR A 89 -2.55 9.34 6.10
C TYR A 89 -4.07 9.26 6.12
N GLN A 90 -4.72 9.86 7.10
CA GLN A 90 -6.17 10.06 7.18
C GLN A 90 -6.95 8.79 6.77
N SER A 91 -6.62 7.67 7.41
CA SER A 91 -7.08 6.33 7.05
C SER A 91 -7.53 5.56 8.27
N HIS A 92 -8.30 4.49 8.05
CA HIS A 92 -8.75 3.59 9.09
C HIS A 92 -8.31 2.16 8.74
N LEU A 93 -7.38 1.62 9.51
CA LEU A 93 -6.88 0.26 9.36
C LEU A 93 -7.54 -0.64 10.39
N GLY A 94 -8.34 -1.59 9.94
CA GLY A 94 -9.06 -2.56 10.77
C GLY A 94 -8.13 -3.51 11.54
N PRO A 95 -8.69 -4.42 12.33
CA PRO A 95 -7.91 -5.30 13.18
C PRO A 95 -7.19 -6.41 12.38
N ASN A 96 -6.12 -6.95 12.97
CA ASN A 96 -5.38 -8.07 12.42
C ASN A 96 -4.77 -7.82 11.02
N ASN A 97 -4.58 -6.56 10.62
CA ASN A 97 -4.03 -6.21 9.32
C ASN A 97 -2.50 -6.32 9.28
N LYS A 98 -1.98 -6.49 8.06
CA LYS A 98 -0.54 -6.47 7.78
C LYS A 98 -0.26 -5.43 6.70
N ILE A 99 0.37 -4.31 7.09
CA ILE A 99 0.66 -3.19 6.21
C ILE A 99 2.17 -3.05 6.04
N GLY A 100 2.62 -3.05 4.80
CA GLY A 100 4.02 -2.87 4.47
C GLY A 100 4.81 -4.15 4.15
N PRO A 101 6.11 -3.97 3.92
CA PRO A 101 6.85 -2.71 3.98
C PRO A 101 6.63 -1.83 2.75
N PHE A 102 6.96 -0.52 2.87
CA PHE A 102 6.91 0.46 1.79
C PHE A 102 5.54 0.64 1.15
N THR A 103 4.49 0.54 1.94
CA THR A 103 3.11 0.80 1.54
C THR A 103 2.78 2.28 1.72
N HIS A 104 2.06 2.86 0.77
CA HIS A 104 1.55 4.22 0.86
C HIS A 104 0.01 4.19 0.97
N VAL A 105 -0.47 4.29 2.20
CA VAL A 105 -1.91 4.35 2.50
C VAL A 105 -2.33 5.80 2.53
N ARG A 106 -3.06 6.24 1.51
CA ARG A 106 -3.49 7.64 1.37
C ARG A 106 -4.91 7.83 1.89
N THR A 107 -5.23 9.11 2.06
CA THR A 107 -6.53 9.60 2.54
C THR A 107 -7.74 8.82 2.01
N GLY A 108 -8.65 8.49 2.92
CA GLY A 108 -9.92 7.82 2.60
C GLY A 108 -9.77 6.31 2.38
N THR A 109 -8.65 5.72 2.77
CA THR A 109 -8.52 4.25 2.80
C THR A 109 -9.11 3.70 4.08
N VAL A 110 -10.01 2.73 3.95
CA VAL A 110 -10.60 1.96 5.05
C VAL A 110 -10.37 0.48 4.78
N THR A 111 -9.88 -0.25 5.77
CA THR A 111 -9.71 -1.71 5.67
C THR A 111 -10.53 -2.43 6.72
N GLY A 112 -11.12 -3.53 6.35
CA GLY A 112 -11.73 -4.49 7.27
C GLY A 112 -10.68 -5.33 8.01
N GLU A 113 -11.13 -6.40 8.64
CA GLU A 113 -10.25 -7.32 9.37
C GLU A 113 -9.36 -8.15 8.43
N GLY A 114 -8.11 -8.38 8.85
CA GLY A 114 -7.21 -9.35 8.21
C GLY A 114 -6.74 -8.95 6.80
N VAL A 115 -6.78 -7.67 6.46
CA VAL A 115 -6.31 -7.16 5.16
C VAL A 115 -4.78 -7.12 5.13
N HIS A 116 -4.20 -7.57 4.02
CA HIS A 116 -2.77 -7.47 3.74
C HIS A 116 -2.50 -6.50 2.59
N LEU A 117 -1.87 -5.36 2.89
CA LEU A 117 -1.33 -4.43 1.91
C LEU A 117 0.19 -4.50 1.96
N GLY A 118 0.80 -5.15 0.97
CA GLY A 118 2.24 -5.46 0.98
C GLY A 118 3.11 -4.42 0.27
N ALA A 119 4.30 -4.84 -0.14
CA ALA A 119 5.34 -3.93 -0.61
C ALA A 119 4.96 -3.15 -1.87
N TYR A 120 5.18 -1.82 -1.81
CA TYR A 120 4.91 -0.89 -2.91
C TYR A 120 3.44 -0.86 -3.35
N VAL A 121 2.53 -1.14 -2.43
CA VAL A 121 1.10 -0.93 -2.63
C VAL A 121 0.77 0.51 -2.29
N GLU A 122 0.02 1.16 -3.17
CA GLU A 122 -0.55 2.49 -2.93
C GLU A 122 -2.07 2.42 -2.97
N THR A 123 -2.73 3.02 -1.97
CA THR A 123 -4.19 3.06 -1.87
C THR A 123 -4.67 4.48 -1.64
N LYS A 124 -5.84 4.83 -2.18
CA LYS A 124 -6.49 6.13 -1.96
C LYS A 124 -7.99 6.01 -2.14
N ASN A 125 -8.76 6.53 -1.17
CA ASN A 125 -10.21 6.58 -1.28
C ASN A 125 -10.80 5.22 -1.68
N VAL A 126 -10.50 4.19 -0.87
CA VAL A 126 -10.87 2.80 -1.12
C VAL A 126 -11.35 2.13 0.17
N GLU A 127 -12.39 1.33 0.05
CA GLU A 127 -12.91 0.48 1.11
C GLU A 127 -12.63 -0.98 0.79
N PHE A 128 -11.88 -1.65 1.64
CA PHE A 128 -11.67 -3.10 1.60
C PHE A 128 -12.51 -3.77 2.68
N ALA A 129 -13.33 -4.72 2.31
CA ALA A 129 -13.91 -5.65 3.28
C ALA A 129 -12.82 -6.57 3.87
N GLU A 130 -13.22 -7.59 4.63
CA GLU A 130 -12.27 -8.47 5.33
C GLU A 130 -11.46 -9.39 4.40
N GLY A 131 -10.26 -9.79 4.84
CA GLY A 131 -9.45 -10.87 4.28
C GLY A 131 -8.80 -10.60 2.91
N ASN A 132 -8.77 -9.36 2.46
CA ASN A 132 -8.19 -9.01 1.17
C ASN A 132 -6.66 -9.10 1.18
N THR A 133 -6.08 -9.55 0.05
CA THR A 133 -4.64 -9.64 -0.14
C THR A 133 -4.19 -8.85 -1.36
N VAL A 134 -3.37 -7.83 -1.13
CA VAL A 134 -2.71 -6.98 -2.13
C VAL A 134 -1.23 -6.99 -1.84
N SER A 135 -0.51 -8.01 -2.33
CA SER A 135 0.85 -8.29 -1.84
C SER A 135 1.92 -7.35 -2.36
N ASN A 136 1.82 -6.88 -3.62
CA ASN A 136 2.95 -6.18 -4.25
C ASN A 136 2.53 -5.19 -5.34
N LEU A 137 3.24 -4.04 -5.40
CA LEU A 137 3.32 -3.13 -6.54
C LEU A 137 1.97 -2.91 -7.24
N THR A 138 1.02 -2.36 -6.53
CA THR A 138 -0.37 -2.25 -6.97
C THR A 138 -0.91 -0.88 -6.60
N TYR A 139 -1.68 -0.25 -7.49
CA TYR A 139 -2.43 0.95 -7.15
C TYR A 139 -3.93 0.66 -7.13
N ILE A 140 -4.58 0.95 -6.00
CA ILE A 140 -6.03 0.85 -5.86
C ILE A 140 -6.57 2.18 -5.35
N GLY A 141 -7.32 2.86 -6.20
CA GLY A 141 -7.92 4.15 -5.90
C GLY A 141 -9.37 4.24 -6.36
N ASP A 142 -10.18 5.01 -5.63
CA ASP A 142 -11.60 5.22 -5.87
C ASP A 142 -12.34 3.89 -6.11
N ALA A 143 -12.28 2.97 -5.13
CA ALA A 143 -12.80 1.61 -5.29
C ALA A 143 -13.51 1.09 -4.03
N THR A 144 -14.42 0.15 -4.23
CA THR A 144 -14.99 -0.70 -3.17
C THR A 144 -14.66 -2.15 -3.48
N VAL A 145 -14.08 -2.85 -2.50
CA VAL A 145 -13.60 -4.23 -2.64
C VAL A 145 -14.33 -5.12 -1.63
N GLY A 146 -14.99 -6.14 -2.12
CA GLY A 146 -15.64 -7.17 -1.31
C GLY A 146 -14.64 -7.99 -0.51
N LYS A 147 -15.09 -9.14 0.01
CA LYS A 147 -14.30 -9.96 0.92
C LYS A 147 -13.37 -10.93 0.19
N TYR A 148 -12.24 -11.24 0.81
CA TYR A 148 -11.34 -12.34 0.42
C TYR A 148 -10.86 -12.27 -1.03
N CYS A 149 -10.67 -11.07 -1.57
CA CYS A 149 -10.11 -10.88 -2.90
C CYS A 149 -8.59 -10.96 -2.88
N ASN A 150 -8.02 -11.41 -3.99
CA ASN A 150 -6.58 -11.44 -4.18
C ASN A 150 -6.18 -10.66 -5.42
N PHE A 151 -5.24 -9.72 -5.26
CA PHE A 151 -4.75 -8.86 -6.33
C PHE A 151 -3.35 -9.31 -6.75
N GLY A 152 -3.21 -9.63 -8.03
CA GLY A 152 -1.93 -9.88 -8.64
C GLY A 152 -1.07 -8.61 -8.74
N CYS A 153 0.24 -8.80 -8.66
CA CYS A 153 1.23 -7.73 -8.78
C CYS A 153 1.02 -6.90 -10.06
N GLY A 154 1.16 -5.58 -9.97
CA GLY A 154 1.01 -4.67 -11.10
C GLY A 154 -0.43 -4.34 -11.47
N THR A 155 -1.41 -4.69 -10.66
CA THR A 155 -2.80 -4.28 -10.87
C THR A 155 -2.95 -2.78 -10.66
N VAL A 156 -3.74 -2.13 -11.52
CA VAL A 156 -4.05 -0.70 -11.44
C VAL A 156 -5.54 -0.47 -11.64
N THR A 157 -6.17 0.27 -10.73
CA THR A 157 -7.47 0.90 -11.02
C THR A 157 -7.21 2.19 -11.81
N CYS A 158 -7.62 2.22 -13.07
CA CYS A 158 -7.49 3.41 -13.92
C CYS A 158 -8.70 4.32 -13.65
N ASN A 159 -8.63 5.03 -12.52
CA ASN A 159 -9.75 5.78 -11.94
C ASN A 159 -9.88 7.24 -12.41
N TYR A 160 -8.98 7.71 -13.29
CA TYR A 160 -8.96 9.10 -13.77
C TYR A 160 -8.74 9.16 -15.28
N ASP A 161 -9.62 9.87 -16.00
CA ASP A 161 -9.59 9.99 -17.45
C ASP A 161 -9.02 11.33 -17.99
N GLY A 162 -8.55 12.19 -17.09
CA GLY A 162 -8.06 13.53 -17.41
C GLY A 162 -9.03 14.63 -17.01
N GLU A 163 -10.31 14.32 -16.82
CA GLU A 163 -11.36 15.27 -16.43
C GLU A 163 -12.03 14.89 -15.12
N GLY A 164 -12.33 13.60 -14.91
CA GLY A 164 -13.07 13.12 -13.75
C GLY A 164 -12.50 11.83 -13.16
N LYS A 165 -12.99 11.52 -11.96
CA LYS A 165 -12.69 10.26 -11.28
C LYS A 165 -13.88 9.35 -11.34
N PHE A 166 -13.61 8.07 -11.57
CA PHE A 166 -14.60 7.02 -11.69
C PHE A 166 -14.32 5.89 -10.72
N HIS A 167 -15.37 5.18 -10.35
CA HIS A 167 -15.34 4.18 -9.30
C HIS A 167 -15.17 2.77 -9.88
N THR A 168 -14.38 1.93 -9.20
CA THR A 168 -14.27 0.50 -9.48
C THR A 168 -14.96 -0.28 -8.37
N THR A 169 -15.84 -1.22 -8.72
CA THR A 169 -16.49 -2.12 -7.77
C THR A 169 -16.00 -3.54 -7.98
N ILE A 170 -15.53 -4.18 -6.92
CA ILE A 170 -15.03 -5.56 -6.92
C ILE A 170 -15.84 -6.34 -5.89
N GLY A 171 -16.47 -7.42 -6.31
CA GLY A 171 -17.29 -8.30 -5.46
C GLY A 171 -16.46 -9.18 -4.54
N ASP A 172 -17.10 -10.18 -3.94
CA ASP A 172 -16.46 -11.12 -3.00
C ASP A 172 -15.69 -12.22 -3.74
N TYR A 173 -14.57 -12.68 -3.13
CA TYR A 173 -13.76 -13.82 -3.62
C TYR A 173 -13.24 -13.66 -5.05
N VAL A 174 -12.94 -12.43 -5.46
CA VAL A 174 -12.43 -12.11 -6.79
C VAL A 174 -10.93 -12.33 -6.85
N PHE A 175 -10.45 -12.89 -7.95
CA PHE A 175 -9.03 -12.98 -8.26
C PHE A 175 -8.67 -12.05 -9.41
N ILE A 176 -7.88 -11.02 -9.14
CA ILE A 176 -7.35 -10.11 -10.15
C ILE A 176 -5.97 -10.60 -10.59
N GLY A 177 -5.83 -10.96 -11.87
CA GLY A 177 -4.55 -11.43 -12.42
C GLY A 177 -3.47 -10.33 -12.43
N CYS A 178 -2.21 -10.72 -12.44
CA CYS A 178 -1.09 -9.77 -12.46
C CYS A 178 -1.15 -8.83 -13.67
N ASN A 179 -0.70 -7.58 -13.51
CA ASN A 179 -0.70 -6.56 -14.57
C ASN A 179 -2.08 -6.34 -15.22
N THR A 180 -3.14 -6.44 -14.42
CA THR A 180 -4.49 -6.11 -14.89
C THR A 180 -4.73 -4.62 -14.71
N ASN A 181 -5.19 -3.95 -15.77
CA ASN A 181 -5.72 -2.59 -15.70
C ASN A 181 -7.25 -2.66 -15.62
N LEU A 182 -7.83 -2.10 -14.57
CA LEU A 182 -9.28 -1.97 -14.41
C LEU A 182 -9.68 -0.54 -14.81
N VAL A 183 -10.24 -0.37 -15.99
CA VAL A 183 -10.62 0.97 -16.53
C VAL A 183 -11.98 1.36 -15.98
N ALA A 184 -11.95 2.23 -14.97
CA ALA A 184 -13.19 2.67 -14.31
C ALA A 184 -14.04 3.62 -15.22
N PRO A 185 -15.38 3.61 -15.11
CA PRO A 185 -16.14 2.77 -14.16
C PRO A 185 -16.23 1.31 -14.63
N VAL A 186 -15.97 0.37 -13.72
CA VAL A 186 -16.04 -1.06 -14.04
C VAL A 186 -16.42 -1.86 -12.78
N THR A 187 -17.23 -2.90 -12.97
CA THR A 187 -17.62 -3.86 -11.94
C THR A 187 -17.03 -5.23 -12.24
N VAL A 188 -16.36 -5.83 -11.25
CA VAL A 188 -15.94 -7.25 -11.29
C VAL A 188 -16.80 -8.01 -10.29
N GLY A 189 -17.70 -8.87 -10.77
CA GLY A 189 -18.67 -9.57 -9.95
C GLY A 189 -18.07 -10.64 -9.06
N ASP A 190 -18.85 -11.14 -8.11
CA ASP A 190 -18.42 -12.14 -7.13
C ASP A 190 -17.83 -13.39 -7.81
N HIS A 191 -16.77 -13.95 -7.20
CA HIS A 191 -16.09 -15.15 -7.69
C HIS A 191 -15.53 -15.02 -9.12
N ALA A 192 -15.45 -13.81 -9.68
CA ALA A 192 -14.88 -13.60 -11.01
C ALA A 192 -13.35 -13.58 -10.96
N PHE A 193 -12.77 -13.83 -12.13
CA PHE A 193 -11.33 -13.79 -12.35
C PHE A 193 -11.00 -12.81 -13.47
N THR A 194 -9.85 -12.15 -13.40
CA THR A 194 -9.26 -11.48 -14.56
C THR A 194 -7.98 -12.18 -14.98
N ALA A 195 -7.76 -12.33 -16.28
CA ALA A 195 -6.54 -12.95 -16.78
C ALA A 195 -5.36 -11.97 -16.68
N ALA A 196 -4.19 -12.47 -16.30
CA ALA A 196 -2.99 -11.65 -16.21
C ALA A 196 -2.69 -10.91 -17.53
N GLY A 197 -2.28 -9.63 -17.41
CA GLY A 197 -1.96 -8.77 -18.56
C GLY A 197 -3.19 -8.25 -19.31
N SER A 198 -4.38 -8.29 -18.71
CA SER A 198 -5.61 -7.81 -19.35
C SER A 198 -5.89 -6.35 -19.03
N THR A 199 -6.50 -5.64 -19.97
CA THR A 199 -7.11 -4.32 -19.77
C THR A 199 -8.62 -4.47 -19.78
N ILE A 200 -9.23 -4.44 -18.60
CA ILE A 200 -10.66 -4.68 -18.39
C ILE A 200 -11.40 -3.35 -18.47
N GLY A 201 -12.08 -3.10 -19.58
CA GLY A 201 -12.84 -1.89 -19.85
C GLY A 201 -14.35 -2.08 -19.87
N ALA A 202 -14.84 -3.27 -19.49
CA ALA A 202 -16.25 -3.59 -19.35
C ALA A 202 -16.47 -4.52 -18.17
N ASP A 203 -17.68 -4.53 -17.61
CA ASP A 203 -18.03 -5.34 -16.46
C ASP A 203 -17.74 -6.82 -16.67
N VAL A 204 -17.19 -7.49 -15.64
CA VAL A 204 -16.98 -8.92 -15.61
C VAL A 204 -18.08 -9.56 -14.75
N PRO A 205 -18.98 -10.36 -15.34
CA PRO A 205 -20.06 -10.99 -14.60
C PRO A 205 -19.54 -11.91 -13.48
N ALA A 206 -20.36 -12.15 -12.46
CA ALA A 206 -20.03 -13.06 -11.39
C ALA A 206 -19.65 -14.46 -11.92
N GLY A 207 -18.57 -15.04 -11.39
CA GLY A 207 -18.04 -16.35 -11.78
C GLY A 207 -17.39 -16.40 -13.17
N ALA A 208 -17.27 -15.27 -13.87
CA ALA A 208 -16.68 -15.21 -15.21
C ALA A 208 -15.16 -14.98 -15.17
N LEU A 209 -14.50 -15.30 -16.27
CA LEU A 209 -13.12 -14.87 -16.55
C LEU A 209 -13.14 -13.70 -17.53
N GLY A 210 -12.77 -12.50 -17.05
CA GLY A 210 -12.46 -11.35 -17.90
C GLY A 210 -11.07 -11.50 -18.52
N ILE A 211 -10.98 -11.47 -19.84
CA ILE A 211 -9.72 -11.57 -20.57
C ILE A 211 -9.68 -10.65 -21.76
N GLU A 212 -8.68 -9.75 -21.80
CA GLU A 212 -8.39 -8.87 -22.93
C GLU A 212 -6.88 -8.75 -23.08
N ARG A 213 -6.32 -9.45 -24.04
CA ARG A 213 -4.89 -9.40 -24.39
C ARG A 213 -4.65 -10.00 -25.78
N ALA A 214 -3.59 -9.52 -26.46
CA ALA A 214 -3.19 -10.03 -27.76
C ALA A 214 -2.74 -11.50 -27.69
N LYS A 215 -2.99 -12.25 -28.76
CA LYS A 215 -2.48 -13.61 -28.91
C LYS A 215 -0.94 -13.56 -29.04
N GLN A 216 -0.26 -14.36 -28.24
CA GLN A 216 1.20 -14.48 -28.31
C GLN A 216 1.63 -14.97 -29.69
N ALA A 217 2.67 -14.32 -30.24
CA ALA A 217 3.39 -14.78 -31.43
C ALA A 217 4.86 -15.01 -31.09
N ASN A 218 5.40 -16.14 -31.50
CA ASN A 218 6.82 -16.43 -31.39
C ASN A 218 7.49 -16.20 -32.74
N VAL A 219 8.58 -15.41 -32.76
CA VAL A 219 9.37 -15.14 -33.95
C VAL A 219 10.64 -16.02 -33.91
N PRO A 220 10.74 -17.09 -34.71
CA PRO A 220 11.86 -18.00 -34.66
C PRO A 220 13.20 -17.28 -34.97
N ASN A 221 14.27 -17.69 -34.28
CA ASN A 221 15.63 -17.22 -34.48
C ASN A 221 15.84 -15.70 -34.31
N TRP A 222 14.84 -14.99 -33.69
CA TRP A 222 14.95 -13.54 -33.51
C TRP A 222 16.07 -13.18 -32.52
N GLY A 223 16.22 -14.00 -31.47
CA GLY A 223 17.24 -13.83 -30.44
C GLY A 223 18.64 -14.02 -30.99
N GLU A 224 18.89 -15.08 -31.79
CA GLU A 224 20.18 -15.38 -32.41
C GLU A 224 20.63 -14.24 -33.32
N LYS A 225 19.74 -13.75 -34.19
CA LYS A 225 20.04 -12.62 -35.08
C LYS A 225 20.40 -11.33 -34.30
N LYS A 226 19.83 -11.13 -33.13
CA LYS A 226 20.16 -9.99 -32.24
C LYS A 226 21.51 -10.20 -31.56
N LEU A 227 21.81 -11.43 -31.11
CA LEU A 227 23.04 -11.79 -30.43
C LEU A 227 24.23 -11.62 -31.39
N GLU A 228 24.17 -12.11 -32.66
CA GLU A 228 25.17 -11.93 -33.66
C GLU A 228 25.54 -10.46 -33.87
N LYS A 229 24.55 -9.60 -34.04
CA LYS A 229 24.74 -8.14 -34.16
C LYS A 229 25.41 -7.53 -32.93
N TYR A 230 25.03 -7.99 -31.74
CA TYR A 230 25.61 -7.52 -30.48
C TYR A 230 27.07 -7.92 -30.34
N ILE A 231 27.41 -9.18 -30.64
CA ILE A 231 28.81 -9.69 -30.64
C ILE A 231 29.70 -8.91 -31.63
N ALA A 232 29.23 -8.74 -32.87
CA ALA A 232 29.96 -7.98 -33.88
C ALA A 232 30.22 -6.52 -33.47
N LYS A 233 29.22 -5.89 -32.79
CA LYS A 233 29.39 -4.53 -32.25
C LYS A 233 30.41 -4.48 -31.11
N LYS A 234 30.43 -5.47 -30.23
CA LYS A 234 31.37 -5.56 -29.10
C LYS A 234 32.81 -5.74 -29.63
N GLN A 235 33.02 -6.65 -30.59
CA GLN A 235 34.34 -6.88 -31.21
C GLN A 235 34.91 -5.61 -31.84
N LYS A 236 34.10 -4.87 -32.63
CA LYS A 236 34.51 -3.58 -33.20
C LYS A 236 34.91 -2.54 -32.15
N LEU A 237 34.20 -2.53 -31.02
CA LEU A 237 34.51 -1.60 -29.91
C LEU A 237 35.82 -1.96 -29.19
N GLU A 238 36.16 -3.24 -29.10
CA GLU A 238 37.41 -3.71 -28.51
C GLU A 238 38.61 -3.44 -29.44
N GLU A 239 38.43 -3.62 -30.75
CA GLU A 239 39.42 -3.29 -31.76
C GLU A 239 39.76 -1.79 -31.82
N SER A 240 38.74 -0.93 -31.60
CA SER A 240 38.91 0.53 -31.60
C SER A 240 39.60 1.09 -30.34
N LYS A 241 39.79 0.27 -29.32
CA LYS A 241 40.48 0.64 -28.06
C LYS A 241 41.96 0.20 -28.02
N LYS A 242 42.40 -0.54 -29.02
CA LYS A 242 43.81 -0.92 -29.24
C LYS A 242 44.47 0.04 -30.19
#